data_5cb1bdd6bdecff268c1b896687eaae4d
#
_entry.id   5cb1bdd6bdecff268c1b896687eaae4d
#
_cell.length_a   1.000
_cell.length_b   1.000
_cell.length_c   1.000
_cell.angle_alpha   90.00
_cell.angle_beta   90.00
_cell.angle_gamma   90.00
#
_symmetry.space_group_name_H-M   'P 1'
#
loop_
_entity.id
_entity.type
_entity.pdbx_description
1 polymer ?
#
loop_
_entity_poly.entity_id
_entity_poly.type
_entity_poly.pdbx_seq_one_letter_code
_entity_poly.pdbx_strand_id
1 'polypeptide(L)'
;LQDGQQHSMKDVRNSIAQMLHLTEKDISETLSNGSTVYAGRVGWAKTYLKKAEMIESSQRGYISITSAGRSLLASNEPITNAVLAKSSPAFCEFYQHKVSNDASTAPTPAEAHEETPETPQETFERVYTLINDQLADDLLTEVLNQSPAFFEQLVVDLMKAMNYGEGFVPKYSGDDGIDGIIHEDKLGFNLIYIQAKRWKPDVTIGKPELQKFAGAMMGPPKVEKGLFITTAKFSPKAKDYANAQHIILVDGKKLTELMIEHGVGVSTQKAYLIKRVDSDYFSDNE
;
A
#
# COMPACT_ATOMS: atom_id res chain seq x y z
N LEU A 1 -26.35 -21.58 3.43
CA LEU A 1 -27.72 -21.01 3.30
C LEU A 1 -28.72 -21.98 2.63
N GLN A 2 -28.23 -23.13 2.14
CA GLN A 2 -29.07 -24.11 1.43
C GLN A 2 -30.23 -24.66 2.31
N ASP A 3 -30.05 -24.67 3.62
CA ASP A 3 -31.02 -25.07 4.62
C ASP A 3 -32.23 -24.12 4.75
N GLY A 4 -32.21 -22.97 4.12
CA GLY A 4 -33.23 -21.95 4.14
C GLY A 4 -33.34 -21.18 5.47
N GLN A 5 -32.41 -21.41 6.40
CA GLN A 5 -32.40 -20.74 7.69
C GLN A 5 -31.66 -19.40 7.61
N GLN A 6 -31.87 -18.57 8.63
CA GLN A 6 -31.11 -17.35 8.82
C GLN A 6 -29.75 -17.65 9.47
N HIS A 7 -28.69 -17.15 8.89
CA HIS A 7 -27.32 -17.32 9.41
C HIS A 7 -26.66 -15.97 9.69
N SER A 8 -25.93 -15.90 10.79
CA SER A 8 -25.12 -14.71 11.06
C SER A 8 -23.96 -14.60 10.07
N MET A 9 -23.55 -13.39 9.74
CA MET A 9 -22.39 -13.19 8.86
C MET A 9 -21.08 -13.74 9.46
N LYS A 10 -21.02 -13.92 10.77
CA LYS A 10 -19.88 -14.56 11.45
C LYS A 10 -19.86 -16.05 11.13
N ASP A 11 -21.02 -16.73 11.28
CA ASP A 11 -21.13 -18.16 11.00
C ASP A 11 -20.90 -18.47 9.52
N VAL A 12 -21.46 -17.63 8.63
CA VAL A 12 -21.25 -17.74 7.18
C VAL A 12 -19.75 -17.66 6.83
N ARG A 13 -19.04 -16.69 7.38
CA ARG A 13 -17.58 -16.61 7.17
C ARG A 13 -16.85 -17.85 7.68
N ASN A 14 -17.13 -18.27 8.90
CA ASN A 14 -16.50 -19.46 9.46
C ASN A 14 -16.77 -20.71 8.60
N SER A 15 -18.00 -20.89 8.15
CA SER A 15 -18.37 -22.02 7.29
C SER A 15 -17.65 -21.98 5.94
N ILE A 16 -17.57 -20.81 5.30
CA ILE A 16 -16.84 -20.64 4.02
C ILE A 16 -15.35 -20.94 4.23
N ALA A 17 -14.72 -20.44 5.29
CA ALA A 17 -13.33 -20.72 5.58
C ALA A 17 -13.06 -22.20 5.75
N GLN A 18 -13.94 -22.92 6.45
CA GLN A 18 -13.86 -24.38 6.61
C GLN A 18 -14.06 -25.14 5.29
N MET A 19 -15.07 -24.75 4.51
CA MET A 19 -15.37 -25.41 3.21
C MET A 19 -14.26 -25.24 2.19
N LEU A 20 -13.60 -24.09 2.20
CA LEU A 20 -12.47 -23.79 1.29
C LEU A 20 -11.11 -24.18 1.88
N HIS A 21 -11.07 -24.80 3.07
CA HIS A 21 -9.85 -25.19 3.78
C HIS A 21 -8.81 -24.05 3.89
N LEU A 22 -9.30 -22.81 4.16
CA LEU A 22 -8.43 -21.64 4.28
C LEU A 22 -7.56 -21.75 5.53
N THR A 23 -6.29 -21.39 5.37
CA THR A 23 -5.34 -21.31 6.49
C THR A 23 -5.53 -20.02 7.30
N GLU A 24 -4.96 -19.96 8.51
CA GLU A 24 -4.96 -18.70 9.29
C GLU A 24 -4.29 -17.54 8.53
N LYS A 25 -3.27 -17.85 7.73
CA LYS A 25 -2.60 -16.87 6.89
C LYS A 25 -3.57 -16.30 5.84
N ASP A 26 -4.34 -17.15 5.14
CA ASP A 26 -5.30 -16.72 4.13
C ASP A 26 -6.42 -15.84 4.73
N ILE A 27 -6.84 -16.15 5.96
CA ILE A 27 -7.89 -15.39 6.66
C ILE A 27 -7.36 -14.05 7.19
N SER A 28 -6.09 -14.00 7.60
CA SER A 28 -5.44 -12.82 8.19
C SER A 28 -4.78 -11.88 7.19
N GLU A 29 -4.69 -12.25 5.91
CA GLU A 29 -4.15 -11.39 4.85
C GLU A 29 -4.92 -10.06 4.81
N THR A 30 -4.17 -8.94 4.89
CA THR A 30 -4.75 -7.60 4.97
C THR A 30 -4.35 -6.73 3.78
N LEU A 31 -5.26 -5.84 3.40
CA LEU A 31 -4.99 -4.71 2.51
C LEU A 31 -4.25 -3.60 3.25
N SER A 32 -3.74 -2.60 2.54
CA SER A 32 -3.02 -1.45 3.09
C SER A 32 -3.81 -0.68 4.16
N ASN A 33 -5.14 -0.68 4.06
CA ASN A 33 -6.06 -0.06 5.02
C ASN A 33 -6.37 -0.90 6.27
N GLY A 34 -5.72 -2.06 6.44
CA GLY A 34 -5.89 -2.97 7.57
C GLY A 34 -7.14 -3.85 7.50
N SER A 35 -7.97 -3.77 6.46
CA SER A 35 -9.10 -4.70 6.27
C SER A 35 -8.61 -6.03 5.71
N THR A 36 -9.22 -7.15 6.15
CA THR A 36 -8.82 -8.47 5.64
C THR A 36 -9.40 -8.71 4.25
N VAL A 37 -8.57 -9.21 3.33
CA VAL A 37 -8.94 -9.59 1.95
C VAL A 37 -10.12 -10.58 1.98
N TYR A 38 -10.02 -11.61 2.83
CA TYR A 38 -11.08 -12.61 2.99
C TYR A 38 -12.44 -12.01 3.38
N ALA A 39 -12.47 -11.17 4.43
CA ALA A 39 -13.71 -10.54 4.85
C ALA A 39 -14.27 -9.58 3.79
N GLY A 40 -13.40 -8.91 3.05
CA GLY A 40 -13.75 -8.07 1.91
C GLY A 40 -14.44 -8.88 0.80
N ARG A 41 -13.85 -9.99 0.37
CA ARG A 41 -14.41 -10.89 -0.65
C ARG A 41 -15.78 -11.46 -0.25
N VAL A 42 -15.91 -11.95 0.97
CA VAL A 42 -17.21 -12.43 1.47
C VAL A 42 -18.25 -11.30 1.54
N GLY A 43 -17.82 -10.09 1.95
CA GLY A 43 -18.68 -8.90 1.98
C GLY A 43 -19.20 -8.51 0.60
N TRP A 44 -18.32 -8.53 -0.41
CA TRP A 44 -18.71 -8.23 -1.80
C TRP A 44 -19.58 -9.32 -2.41
N ALA A 45 -19.28 -10.59 -2.17
CA ALA A 45 -20.16 -11.71 -2.59
C ALA A 45 -21.57 -11.55 -2.02
N LYS A 46 -21.68 -11.24 -0.72
CA LYS A 46 -22.97 -10.89 -0.10
C LYS A 46 -23.67 -9.74 -0.84
N THR A 47 -22.95 -8.66 -1.13
CA THR A 47 -23.51 -7.48 -1.81
C THR A 47 -24.06 -7.84 -3.18
N TYR A 48 -23.30 -8.62 -3.96
CA TYR A 48 -23.72 -9.05 -5.29
C TYR A 48 -24.94 -9.99 -5.25
N LEU A 49 -24.91 -10.98 -4.37
CA LEU A 49 -26.03 -11.89 -4.19
C LEU A 49 -27.31 -11.16 -3.70
N LYS A 50 -27.15 -10.15 -2.83
CA LYS A 50 -28.27 -9.32 -2.38
C LYS A 50 -28.82 -8.43 -3.50
N LYS A 51 -27.95 -7.82 -4.31
CA LYS A 51 -28.33 -7.02 -5.48
C LYS A 51 -29.01 -7.86 -6.56
N ALA A 52 -28.60 -9.13 -6.68
CA ALA A 52 -29.22 -10.11 -7.57
C ALA A 52 -30.51 -10.71 -6.98
N GLU A 53 -30.92 -10.32 -5.76
CA GLU A 53 -32.11 -10.85 -5.06
C GLU A 53 -32.02 -12.36 -4.73
N MET A 54 -30.82 -12.93 -4.74
CA MET A 54 -30.60 -14.34 -4.40
C MET A 54 -30.57 -14.60 -2.89
N ILE A 55 -30.26 -13.58 -2.12
CA ILE A 55 -30.29 -13.57 -0.65
C ILE A 55 -31.00 -12.33 -0.14
N GLU A 56 -31.56 -12.42 1.06
CA GLU A 56 -32.15 -11.28 1.76
C GLU A 56 -31.55 -11.12 3.16
N SER A 57 -31.74 -9.94 3.74
CA SER A 57 -31.29 -9.61 5.09
C SER A 57 -32.47 -8.98 5.82
N SER A 58 -33.24 -9.81 6.49
CA SER A 58 -34.43 -9.40 7.28
C SER A 58 -34.04 -8.82 8.64
N GLN A 59 -32.87 -9.20 9.15
CA GLN A 59 -32.30 -8.70 10.41
C GLN A 59 -30.86 -8.27 10.21
N ARG A 60 -30.41 -7.25 10.96
CA ARG A 60 -29.03 -6.77 10.92
C ARG A 60 -28.04 -7.89 11.24
N GLY A 61 -27.06 -8.07 10.36
CA GLY A 61 -26.01 -9.09 10.52
C GLY A 61 -26.41 -10.52 10.15
N TYR A 62 -27.67 -10.77 9.76
CA TYR A 62 -28.16 -12.06 9.32
C TYR A 62 -28.54 -12.05 7.85
N ILE A 63 -28.40 -13.19 7.21
CA ILE A 63 -28.82 -13.42 5.81
C ILE A 63 -29.51 -14.76 5.67
N SER A 64 -30.43 -14.84 4.71
CA SER A 64 -31.11 -16.07 4.30
C SER A 64 -31.19 -16.14 2.78
N ILE A 65 -31.35 -17.35 2.24
CA ILE A 65 -31.56 -17.57 0.81
C ILE A 65 -33.00 -17.28 0.43
N THR A 66 -33.19 -16.60 -0.71
CA THR A 66 -34.53 -16.38 -1.28
C THR A 66 -35.03 -17.57 -2.09
N SER A 67 -36.27 -17.52 -2.57
CA SER A 67 -36.81 -18.51 -3.53
C SER A 67 -35.98 -18.48 -4.85
N ALA A 68 -35.63 -17.30 -5.35
CA ALA A 68 -34.79 -17.13 -6.54
C ALA A 68 -33.41 -17.73 -6.33
N GLY A 69 -32.78 -17.48 -5.17
CA GLY A 69 -31.50 -18.07 -4.82
C GLY A 69 -31.54 -19.59 -4.75
N ARG A 70 -32.61 -20.19 -4.20
CA ARG A 70 -32.80 -21.65 -4.20
C ARG A 70 -32.93 -22.21 -5.61
N SER A 71 -33.66 -21.52 -6.48
CA SER A 71 -33.84 -21.96 -7.87
C SER A 71 -32.51 -21.92 -8.62
N LEU A 72 -31.71 -20.86 -8.42
CA LEU A 72 -30.38 -20.76 -9.03
C LEU A 72 -29.43 -21.84 -8.49
N LEU A 73 -29.45 -22.11 -7.19
CA LEU A 73 -28.64 -23.17 -6.60
C LEU A 73 -29.00 -24.56 -7.14
N ALA A 74 -30.31 -24.81 -7.41
CA ALA A 74 -30.78 -26.08 -7.96
C ALA A 74 -30.40 -26.29 -9.44
N SER A 75 -30.02 -25.24 -10.18
CA SER A 75 -29.56 -25.35 -11.58
C SER A 75 -28.17 -25.96 -11.71
N ASN A 76 -27.42 -26.06 -10.63
CA ASN A 76 -26.00 -26.50 -10.59
C ASN A 76 -25.07 -25.72 -11.52
N GLU A 77 -25.47 -24.53 -11.99
CA GLU A 77 -24.60 -23.66 -12.76
C GLU A 77 -23.63 -22.94 -11.82
N PRO A 78 -22.35 -22.73 -12.23
CA PRO A 78 -21.41 -21.93 -11.46
C PRO A 78 -21.97 -20.50 -11.26
N ILE A 79 -22.06 -20.04 -10.01
CA ILE A 79 -22.58 -18.71 -9.68
C ILE A 79 -21.51 -17.66 -10.00
N THR A 80 -21.56 -17.13 -11.22
CA THR A 80 -20.70 -16.05 -11.72
C THR A 80 -21.48 -14.75 -11.84
N ASN A 81 -20.77 -13.61 -11.96
CA ASN A 81 -21.42 -12.32 -12.21
C ASN A 81 -22.27 -12.33 -13.50
N ALA A 82 -21.84 -13.08 -14.53
CA ALA A 82 -22.61 -13.24 -15.76
C ALA A 82 -23.92 -13.99 -15.55
N VAL A 83 -23.91 -15.05 -14.73
CA VAL A 83 -25.11 -15.81 -14.37
C VAL A 83 -26.05 -14.95 -13.52
N LEU A 84 -25.53 -14.20 -12.54
CA LEU A 84 -26.33 -13.27 -11.74
C LEU A 84 -26.98 -12.17 -12.59
N ALA A 85 -26.25 -11.62 -13.57
CA ALA A 85 -26.78 -10.61 -14.49
C ALA A 85 -27.88 -11.15 -15.40
N LYS A 86 -27.79 -12.41 -15.83
CA LYS A 86 -28.87 -13.08 -16.59
C LYS A 86 -30.11 -13.37 -15.73
N SER A 87 -29.89 -13.68 -14.45
CA SER A 87 -30.97 -14.10 -13.55
C SER A 87 -31.69 -12.94 -12.87
N SER A 88 -31.09 -11.74 -12.83
CA SER A 88 -31.67 -10.57 -12.17
C SER A 88 -31.44 -9.29 -13.00
N PRO A 89 -32.54 -8.66 -13.51
CA PRO A 89 -32.45 -7.37 -14.20
C PRO A 89 -31.84 -6.26 -13.32
N ALA A 90 -32.17 -6.26 -12.03
CA ALA A 90 -31.65 -5.31 -11.06
C ALA A 90 -30.12 -5.44 -10.88
N PHE A 91 -29.61 -6.67 -10.90
CA PHE A 91 -28.16 -6.90 -10.88
C PHE A 91 -27.50 -6.54 -12.21
N CYS A 92 -28.17 -6.81 -13.35
CA CYS A 92 -27.68 -6.43 -14.66
C CYS A 92 -27.46 -4.92 -14.76
N GLU A 93 -28.43 -4.11 -14.33
CA GLU A 93 -28.34 -2.64 -14.31
C GLU A 93 -27.20 -2.18 -13.38
N PHE A 94 -27.13 -2.72 -12.16
CA PHE A 94 -26.05 -2.43 -11.21
C PHE A 94 -24.67 -2.77 -11.77
N TYR A 95 -24.53 -3.89 -12.49
CA TYR A 95 -23.28 -4.38 -13.02
C TYR A 95 -22.85 -3.60 -14.29
N GLN A 96 -23.79 -3.22 -15.16
CA GLN A 96 -23.53 -2.42 -16.36
C GLN A 96 -23.07 -1.00 -16.03
N HIS A 97 -23.62 -0.36 -14.99
CA HIS A 97 -23.13 0.93 -14.50
C HIS A 97 -21.66 0.87 -14.05
N LYS A 98 -21.18 -0.30 -13.64
CA LYS A 98 -19.79 -0.53 -13.25
C LYS A 98 -18.87 -0.67 -14.48
N VAL A 99 -19.34 -1.34 -15.54
CA VAL A 99 -18.56 -1.59 -16.78
C VAL A 99 -18.48 -0.36 -17.67
N SER A 100 -19.51 0.48 -17.72
CA SER A 100 -19.53 1.69 -18.58
C SER A 100 -18.63 2.82 -18.07
N ASN A 101 -18.24 2.81 -16.79
CA ASN A 101 -17.27 3.78 -16.24
C ASN A 101 -15.79 3.36 -16.47
N ASP A 102 -15.53 2.10 -16.88
CA ASP A 102 -14.19 1.58 -17.16
C ASP A 102 -13.85 1.55 -18.67
N ALA A 103 -14.71 2.06 -19.53
CA ALA A 103 -14.56 1.98 -20.98
C ALA A 103 -13.56 3.00 -21.55
N SER A 104 -12.30 2.98 -21.10
CA SER A 104 -11.21 3.66 -21.83
C SER A 104 -10.03 2.74 -22.17
N THR A 105 -10.09 1.45 -21.86
CA THR A 105 -9.15 0.45 -22.39
C THR A 105 -9.87 -0.91 -22.49
N ALA A 106 -10.41 -1.22 -23.67
CA ALA A 106 -10.87 -2.58 -23.98
C ALA A 106 -9.65 -3.49 -24.15
N PRO A 107 -9.44 -4.51 -23.31
CA PRO A 107 -8.54 -5.61 -23.66
C PRO A 107 -9.25 -6.49 -24.70
N THR A 108 -8.54 -6.79 -25.76
CA THR A 108 -8.88 -7.76 -26.79
C THR A 108 -9.20 -9.12 -26.16
N PRO A 109 -10.19 -9.89 -26.68
CA PRO A 109 -10.55 -11.19 -26.12
C PRO A 109 -9.56 -12.27 -26.58
N ALA A 110 -8.43 -12.36 -25.94
CA ALA A 110 -7.54 -13.50 -26.02
C ALA A 110 -6.66 -13.53 -24.76
N GLU A 111 -6.87 -14.56 -23.95
CA GLU A 111 -6.23 -14.97 -22.70
C GLU A 111 -7.16 -14.86 -21.48
N ALA A 112 -8.15 -15.76 -21.48
CA ALA A 112 -8.88 -16.10 -20.26
C ALA A 112 -7.98 -16.97 -19.36
N HIS A 113 -7.10 -16.33 -18.59
CA HIS A 113 -6.67 -16.90 -17.34
C HIS A 113 -7.85 -16.80 -16.37
N GLU A 114 -8.14 -17.87 -15.64
CA GLU A 114 -9.11 -17.92 -14.53
C GLU A 114 -8.60 -17.01 -13.38
N GLU A 115 -8.61 -15.70 -13.59
CA GLU A 115 -8.41 -14.74 -12.53
C GLU A 115 -9.70 -14.70 -11.71
N THR A 116 -9.61 -15.07 -10.45
CA THR A 116 -10.68 -14.81 -9.49
C THR A 116 -10.97 -13.32 -9.54
N PRO A 117 -12.20 -12.90 -9.90
CA PRO A 117 -12.49 -11.49 -10.11
C PRO A 117 -12.20 -10.70 -8.84
N GLU A 118 -11.29 -9.72 -8.95
CA GLU A 118 -10.94 -8.81 -7.86
C GLU A 118 -12.19 -8.08 -7.36
N THR A 119 -12.26 -7.86 -6.06
CA THR A 119 -13.27 -6.95 -5.50
C THR A 119 -12.92 -5.50 -5.91
N PRO A 120 -13.92 -4.59 -5.93
CA PRO A 120 -13.65 -3.17 -6.19
C PRO A 120 -12.58 -2.57 -5.27
N GLN A 121 -12.46 -3.07 -4.06
CA GLN A 121 -11.47 -2.62 -3.11
C GLN A 121 -10.06 -3.11 -3.45
N GLU A 122 -9.93 -4.38 -3.86
CA GLU A 122 -8.65 -4.93 -4.35
C GLU A 122 -8.21 -4.23 -5.65
N THR A 123 -9.14 -3.99 -6.57
CA THR A 123 -8.88 -3.21 -7.79
C THR A 123 -8.41 -1.79 -7.45
N PHE A 124 -9.05 -1.12 -6.50
CA PHE A 124 -8.65 0.22 -6.06
C PHE A 124 -7.23 0.22 -5.48
N GLU A 125 -6.91 -0.72 -4.59
CA GLU A 125 -5.56 -0.84 -4.01
C GLU A 125 -4.51 -1.10 -5.09
N ARG A 126 -4.78 -2.00 -6.02
CA ARG A 126 -3.88 -2.29 -7.15
C ARG A 126 -3.64 -1.07 -8.03
N VAL A 127 -4.72 -0.37 -8.42
CA VAL A 127 -4.60 0.84 -9.24
C VAL A 127 -3.89 1.96 -8.48
N TYR A 128 -4.18 2.13 -7.21
CA TYR A 128 -3.51 3.11 -6.35
C TYR A 128 -2.00 2.83 -6.22
N THR A 129 -1.62 1.56 -6.07
CA THR A 129 -0.22 1.15 -6.05
C THR A 129 0.46 1.48 -7.37
N LEU A 130 -0.17 1.16 -8.53
CA LEU A 130 0.38 1.48 -9.85
C LEU A 130 0.58 3.00 -10.05
N ILE A 131 -0.39 3.82 -9.60
CA ILE A 131 -0.27 5.28 -9.67
C ILE A 131 0.91 5.78 -8.83
N ASN A 132 1.08 5.24 -7.62
CA ASN A 132 2.20 5.61 -6.75
C ASN A 132 3.55 5.12 -7.27
N ASP A 133 3.62 3.92 -7.87
CA ASP A 133 4.83 3.41 -8.51
C ASP A 133 5.25 4.32 -9.68
N GLN A 134 4.31 4.72 -10.52
CA GLN A 134 4.58 5.67 -11.61
C GLN A 134 5.05 7.03 -11.07
N LEU A 135 4.37 7.56 -10.04
CA LEU A 135 4.77 8.81 -9.39
C LEU A 135 6.18 8.70 -8.79
N ALA A 136 6.52 7.56 -8.20
CA ALA A 136 7.85 7.31 -7.63
C ALA A 136 8.94 7.30 -8.72
N ASP A 137 8.67 6.71 -9.89
CA ASP A 137 9.59 6.69 -11.03
C ASP A 137 9.79 8.11 -11.60
N ASP A 138 8.70 8.86 -11.77
CA ASP A 138 8.75 10.25 -12.24
C ASP A 138 9.54 11.12 -11.25
N LEU A 139 9.28 10.97 -9.97
CA LEU A 139 9.95 11.72 -8.90
C LEU A 139 11.43 11.40 -8.82
N LEU A 140 11.83 10.13 -8.96
CA LEU A 140 13.22 9.72 -9.02
C LEU A 140 13.92 10.34 -10.23
N THR A 141 13.25 10.40 -11.37
CA THR A 141 13.77 11.05 -12.58
C THR A 141 13.99 12.54 -12.35
N GLU A 142 13.04 13.24 -11.73
CA GLU A 142 13.19 14.66 -11.40
C GLU A 142 14.35 14.90 -10.42
N VAL A 143 14.51 14.07 -9.40
CA VAL A 143 15.64 14.13 -8.45
C VAL A 143 16.99 13.93 -9.18
N LEU A 144 17.05 13.01 -10.13
CA LEU A 144 18.26 12.75 -10.92
C LEU A 144 18.64 13.91 -11.86
N ASN A 145 17.67 14.71 -12.29
CA ASN A 145 17.90 15.89 -13.13
C ASN A 145 18.43 17.10 -12.33
N GLN A 146 18.34 17.08 -10.99
CA GLN A 146 18.81 18.17 -10.13
C GLN A 146 20.33 18.11 -9.90
N SER A 147 20.89 19.19 -9.34
CA SER A 147 22.31 19.23 -8.93
C SER A 147 22.57 18.36 -7.69
N PRO A 148 23.82 17.93 -7.46
CA PRO A 148 24.18 17.26 -6.20
C PRO A 148 23.84 18.08 -4.95
N ALA A 149 24.11 19.39 -4.96
CA ALA A 149 23.79 20.28 -3.84
C ALA A 149 22.28 20.38 -3.57
N PHE A 150 21.45 20.34 -4.62
CA PHE A 150 20.00 20.25 -4.45
C PHE A 150 19.61 18.93 -3.75
N PHE A 151 20.25 17.82 -4.13
CA PHE A 151 19.98 16.51 -3.52
C PHE A 151 20.32 16.48 -2.02
N GLU A 152 21.45 17.07 -1.63
CA GLU A 152 21.83 17.21 -0.22
C GLU A 152 20.76 18.01 0.56
N GLN A 153 20.32 19.14 0.02
CA GLN A 153 19.27 19.96 0.63
C GLN A 153 17.93 19.21 0.68
N LEU A 154 17.53 18.51 -0.39
CA LEU A 154 16.33 17.67 -0.45
C LEU A 154 16.29 16.66 0.70
N VAL A 155 17.43 15.99 0.96
CA VAL A 155 17.52 14.99 2.03
C VAL A 155 17.33 15.63 3.40
N VAL A 156 17.91 16.79 3.64
CA VAL A 156 17.71 17.55 4.89
C VAL A 156 16.25 17.97 5.04
N ASP A 157 15.62 18.45 3.98
CA ASP A 157 14.22 18.86 3.98
C ASP A 157 13.28 17.66 4.21
N LEU A 158 13.60 16.51 3.65
CA LEU A 158 12.86 15.26 3.90
C LEU A 158 12.96 14.85 5.37
N MET A 159 14.15 14.88 5.98
CA MET A 159 14.31 14.57 7.41
C MET A 159 13.51 15.50 8.30
N LYS A 160 13.43 16.80 7.96
CA LYS A 160 12.57 17.78 8.66
C LYS A 160 11.08 17.45 8.48
N ALA A 161 10.65 17.12 7.26
CA ALA A 161 9.27 16.73 6.97
C ALA A 161 8.85 15.46 7.73
N MET A 162 9.80 14.55 7.96
CA MET A 162 9.64 13.35 8.79
C MET A 162 9.69 13.61 10.30
N ASN A 163 9.86 14.89 10.72
CA ASN A 163 9.97 15.30 12.13
C ASN A 163 11.20 14.74 12.88
N TYR A 164 12.30 14.45 12.19
CA TYR A 164 13.55 14.06 12.85
C TYR A 164 14.26 15.22 13.54
N GLY A 165 13.83 16.45 13.34
CA GLY A 165 14.38 17.65 13.96
C GLY A 165 14.82 18.69 12.95
N GLU A 166 15.62 19.68 13.41
CA GLU A 166 16.17 20.72 12.55
C GLU A 166 17.51 20.30 11.97
N GLY A 167 17.78 20.67 10.72
CA GLY A 167 19.00 20.29 10.04
C GLY A 167 19.49 21.30 9.01
N PHE A 168 20.72 21.14 8.61
CA PHE A 168 21.36 21.97 7.60
C PHE A 168 22.39 21.19 6.79
N VAL A 169 22.70 21.69 5.60
CA VAL A 169 23.83 21.26 4.77
C VAL A 169 25.05 22.05 5.21
N PRO A 170 26.17 21.41 5.64
CA PRO A 170 27.38 22.12 6.05
C PRO A 170 27.95 22.94 4.90
N LYS A 171 28.39 24.17 5.18
CA LYS A 171 29.02 25.07 4.17
C LYS A 171 30.39 24.59 3.66
N TYR A 172 31.03 23.71 4.41
CA TYR A 172 32.31 23.12 4.08
C TYR A 172 32.13 21.61 3.93
N SER A 173 31.64 21.18 2.79
CA SER A 173 31.69 19.78 2.35
C SER A 173 33.04 19.54 1.65
N GLY A 174 34.11 19.66 2.40
CA GLY A 174 35.42 19.21 1.94
C GLY A 174 35.62 17.79 2.40
N ASP A 175 35.66 16.83 1.48
CA ASP A 175 36.14 15.43 1.56
C ASP A 175 35.77 14.54 2.79
N ASP A 176 35.12 15.09 3.81
CA ASP A 176 34.83 14.40 5.07
C ASP A 176 33.65 13.45 4.98
N GLY A 177 32.91 13.42 3.86
CA GLY A 177 31.83 12.45 3.63
C GLY A 177 30.57 12.69 4.46
N ILE A 178 30.30 13.92 4.91
CA ILE A 178 29.10 14.33 5.63
C ILE A 178 28.43 15.47 4.84
N ASP A 179 27.28 15.16 4.25
CA ASP A 179 26.54 16.07 3.37
C ASP A 179 25.37 16.75 4.09
N GLY A 180 24.99 16.27 5.28
CA GLY A 180 23.95 16.87 6.11
C GLY A 180 24.07 16.52 7.59
N ILE A 181 23.56 17.40 8.43
CA ILE A 181 23.51 17.21 9.89
C ILE A 181 22.10 17.52 10.37
N ILE A 182 21.50 16.61 11.12
CA ILE A 182 20.21 16.81 11.79
C ILE A 182 20.42 16.85 13.30
N HIS A 183 19.85 17.84 13.95
CA HIS A 183 19.72 17.95 15.39
C HIS A 183 18.38 17.34 15.80
N GLU A 184 18.38 16.16 16.43
CA GLU A 184 17.16 15.49 16.87
C GLU A 184 16.47 16.21 18.03
N ASP A 185 17.22 16.99 18.77
CA ASP A 185 16.72 17.74 19.91
C ASP A 185 17.05 19.23 19.81
N LYS A 186 16.25 20.06 20.50
CA LYS A 186 16.40 21.53 20.46
C LYS A 186 17.73 22.05 21.01
N LEU A 187 18.43 21.25 21.80
CA LEU A 187 19.72 21.63 22.38
C LEU A 187 20.92 21.11 21.58
N GLY A 188 20.67 20.22 20.61
CA GLY A 188 21.68 19.68 19.71
C GLY A 188 22.60 18.62 20.35
N PHE A 189 22.14 17.92 21.40
CA PHE A 189 22.91 16.83 22.02
C PHE A 189 22.95 15.59 21.13
N ASN A 190 21.87 15.31 20.41
CA ASN A 190 21.76 14.16 19.51
C ASN A 190 21.86 14.61 18.07
N LEU A 191 22.88 14.10 17.38
CA LEU A 191 23.12 14.39 15.97
C LEU A 191 22.92 13.16 15.12
N ILE A 192 22.39 13.36 13.90
CA ILE A 192 22.41 12.38 12.81
C ILE A 192 23.29 12.94 11.71
N TYR A 193 24.30 12.19 11.31
CA TYR A 193 25.08 12.50 10.14
C TYR A 193 24.47 11.87 8.91
N ILE A 194 24.45 12.63 7.81
CA ILE A 194 23.87 12.21 6.53
C ILE A 194 24.97 12.22 5.46
N GLN A 195 25.04 11.11 4.71
CA GLN A 195 25.74 11.03 3.45
C GLN A 195 24.74 10.87 2.33
N ALA A 196 24.74 11.77 1.35
CA ALA A 196 23.83 11.79 0.21
C ALA A 196 24.60 11.53 -1.08
N LYS A 197 24.27 10.45 -1.81
CA LYS A 197 24.92 10.09 -3.08
C LYS A 197 23.90 10.01 -4.21
N ARG A 198 23.82 11.06 -5.04
CA ARG A 198 22.99 11.10 -6.24
C ARG A 198 23.68 10.36 -7.39
N TRP A 199 23.58 9.05 -7.39
CA TRP A 199 24.13 8.19 -8.43
C TRP A 199 23.03 7.61 -9.32
N LYS A 200 23.40 7.14 -10.52
CA LYS A 200 22.43 6.52 -11.44
C LYS A 200 21.81 5.28 -10.80
N PRO A 201 20.52 4.98 -11.07
CA PRO A 201 19.78 3.87 -10.45
C PRO A 201 20.36 2.47 -10.77
N ASP A 202 21.08 2.33 -11.86
CA ASP A 202 21.77 1.11 -12.29
C ASP A 202 23.09 0.86 -11.53
N VAL A 203 23.60 1.86 -10.82
CA VAL A 203 24.80 1.73 -10.00
C VAL A 203 24.47 1.03 -8.68
N THR A 204 25.45 0.25 -8.19
CA THR A 204 25.34 -0.44 -6.90
C THR A 204 26.41 0.06 -5.94
N ILE A 205 25.99 0.62 -4.80
CA ILE A 205 26.88 1.07 -3.73
C ILE A 205 27.42 -0.13 -2.97
N GLY A 206 28.73 -0.23 -2.89
CA GLY A 206 29.45 -1.29 -2.20
C GLY A 206 29.83 -0.93 -0.75
N LYS A 207 30.30 -1.93 0.00
CA LYS A 207 30.84 -1.77 1.36
C LYS A 207 31.89 -0.66 1.51
N PRO A 208 32.84 -0.41 0.56
CA PRO A 208 33.85 0.63 0.73
C PRO A 208 33.28 2.03 0.94
N GLU A 209 32.17 2.38 0.28
CA GLU A 209 31.55 3.70 0.47
C GLU A 209 30.99 3.86 1.89
N LEU A 210 30.40 2.79 2.43
CA LEU A 210 29.90 2.81 3.82
C LEU A 210 31.04 2.82 4.85
N GLN A 211 32.18 2.20 4.52
CA GLN A 211 33.37 2.28 5.39
C GLN A 211 33.92 3.71 5.47
N LYS A 212 33.93 4.44 4.35
CA LYS A 212 34.30 5.85 4.34
C LYS A 212 33.35 6.68 5.22
N PHE A 213 32.04 6.49 5.06
CA PHE A 213 31.05 7.19 5.86
C PHE A 213 31.14 6.84 7.35
N ALA A 214 31.30 5.55 7.70
CA ALA A 214 31.51 5.14 9.09
C ALA A 214 32.80 5.78 9.69
N GLY A 215 33.86 5.94 8.88
CA GLY A 215 35.06 6.65 9.27
C GLY A 215 34.78 8.14 9.55
N ALA A 216 34.01 8.81 8.71
CA ALA A 216 33.61 10.20 8.91
C ALA A 216 32.78 10.38 10.20
N MET A 217 31.90 9.44 10.54
CA MET A 217 31.11 9.47 11.79
C MET A 217 31.98 9.36 13.05
N MET A 218 33.18 8.80 12.96
CA MET A 218 34.13 8.66 14.08
C MET A 218 34.96 9.94 14.32
N GLY A 219 34.89 10.92 13.41
CA GLY A 219 35.54 12.22 13.56
C GLY A 219 34.95 13.07 14.70
N PRO A 220 35.60 14.17 15.11
CA PRO A 220 35.08 15.06 16.13
C PRO A 220 34.03 16.04 15.56
N PRO A 221 32.81 16.12 16.18
CA PRO A 221 32.31 15.26 17.26
C PRO A 221 31.95 13.87 16.75
N LYS A 222 32.24 12.82 17.53
CA LYS A 222 31.80 11.46 17.21
C LYS A 222 30.27 11.38 17.25
N VAL A 223 29.67 10.86 16.18
CA VAL A 223 28.21 10.67 16.07
C VAL A 223 27.90 9.19 15.87
N GLU A 224 26.89 8.70 16.59
CA GLU A 224 26.51 7.28 16.58
C GLU A 224 25.38 6.96 15.59
N LYS A 225 24.68 7.99 15.11
CA LYS A 225 23.56 7.84 14.17
C LYS A 225 23.93 8.30 12.79
N GLY A 226 23.90 7.40 11.83
CA GLY A 226 24.21 7.69 10.43
C GLY A 226 23.08 7.32 9.49
N LEU A 227 22.81 8.20 8.52
CA LEU A 227 21.91 7.94 7.39
C LEU A 227 22.72 8.03 6.09
N PHE A 228 22.79 6.91 5.37
CA PHE A 228 23.32 6.90 4.01
C PHE A 228 22.17 6.81 3.01
N ILE A 229 21.97 7.84 2.23
CA ILE A 229 20.87 7.97 1.28
C ILE A 229 21.39 8.09 -0.16
N THR A 230 20.73 7.42 -1.09
CA THR A 230 21.15 7.42 -2.49
C THR A 230 19.96 7.23 -3.44
N THR A 231 20.13 7.65 -4.68
CA THR A 231 19.25 7.31 -5.80
C THR A 231 19.59 5.96 -6.45
N ALA A 232 20.67 5.32 -6.05
CA ALA A 232 21.15 4.02 -6.52
C ALA A 232 20.69 2.88 -5.61
N LYS A 233 21.25 1.67 -5.80
CA LYS A 233 20.97 0.48 -5.00
C LYS A 233 22.15 0.13 -4.10
N PHE A 234 21.90 -0.63 -3.03
CA PHE A 234 22.96 -1.15 -2.16
C PHE A 234 23.24 -2.63 -2.41
N SER A 235 24.51 -3.00 -2.42
CA SER A 235 24.92 -4.40 -2.46
C SER A 235 24.57 -5.14 -1.15
N PRO A 236 24.40 -6.49 -1.16
CA PRO A 236 24.20 -7.25 0.07
C PRO A 236 25.30 -7.00 1.13
N LYS A 237 26.57 -6.99 0.70
CA LYS A 237 27.72 -6.71 1.59
C LYS A 237 27.68 -5.29 2.19
N ALA A 238 27.10 -4.32 1.48
CA ALA A 238 26.90 -2.97 1.99
C ALA A 238 25.81 -2.98 3.07
N LYS A 239 24.69 -3.67 2.84
CA LYS A 239 23.59 -3.81 3.81
C LYS A 239 24.05 -4.49 5.10
N ASP A 240 24.80 -5.60 4.99
CA ASP A 240 25.37 -6.31 6.14
C ASP A 240 26.30 -5.41 6.97
N TYR A 241 27.15 -4.65 6.29
CA TYR A 241 28.06 -3.72 6.96
C TYR A 241 27.32 -2.58 7.66
N ALA A 242 26.32 -1.98 7.00
CA ALA A 242 25.52 -0.91 7.58
C ALA A 242 24.77 -1.37 8.84
N ASN A 243 24.15 -2.55 8.80
CA ASN A 243 23.51 -3.14 9.97
C ASN A 243 24.47 -3.30 11.13
N ALA A 244 25.69 -3.79 10.90
CA ALA A 244 26.72 -3.95 11.93
C ALA A 244 27.25 -2.62 12.50
N GLN A 245 27.11 -1.53 11.76
CA GLN A 245 27.54 -0.18 12.18
C GLN A 245 26.38 0.74 12.58
N HIS A 246 25.15 0.22 12.65
CA HIS A 246 23.92 0.99 12.93
C HIS A 246 23.71 2.18 11.98
N ILE A 247 24.12 2.03 10.71
CA ILE A 247 23.87 3.01 9.65
C ILE A 247 22.57 2.65 8.95
N ILE A 248 21.65 3.60 8.89
CA ILE A 248 20.39 3.45 8.14
C ILE A 248 20.67 3.68 6.66
N LEU A 249 20.12 2.80 5.81
CA LEU A 249 20.24 2.90 4.36
C LEU A 249 18.91 3.24 3.72
N VAL A 250 18.92 4.24 2.85
CA VAL A 250 17.77 4.63 2.02
C VAL A 250 18.21 4.62 0.57
N ASP A 251 17.69 3.68 -0.21
CA ASP A 251 17.89 3.60 -1.67
C ASP A 251 16.88 4.46 -2.43
N GLY A 252 17.02 4.52 -3.77
CA GLY A 252 16.16 5.36 -4.60
C GLY A 252 14.68 5.04 -4.47
N LYS A 253 14.32 3.77 -4.32
CA LYS A 253 12.92 3.36 -4.12
C LYS A 253 12.40 3.85 -2.77
N LYS A 254 13.12 3.58 -1.69
CA LYS A 254 12.71 4.01 -0.35
C LYS A 254 12.70 5.54 -0.21
N LEU A 255 13.61 6.23 -0.90
CA LEU A 255 13.62 7.69 -0.96
C LEU A 255 12.31 8.24 -1.53
N THR A 256 11.88 7.77 -2.70
CA THR A 256 10.65 8.26 -3.35
C THR A 256 9.39 7.89 -2.57
N GLU A 257 9.33 6.70 -1.95
CA GLU A 257 8.27 6.33 -1.02
C GLU A 257 8.14 7.33 0.13
N LEU A 258 9.26 7.66 0.79
CA LEU A 258 9.28 8.63 1.90
C LEU A 258 8.92 10.04 1.44
N MET A 259 9.38 10.47 0.25
CA MET A 259 9.03 11.76 -0.33
C MET A 259 7.53 11.88 -0.59
N ILE A 260 6.90 10.84 -1.14
CA ILE A 260 5.45 10.79 -1.38
C ILE A 260 4.68 10.81 -0.05
N GLU A 261 5.08 9.98 0.91
CA GLU A 261 4.43 9.86 2.23
C GLU A 261 4.44 11.18 3.00
N HIS A 262 5.56 11.91 2.95
CA HIS A 262 5.76 13.15 3.70
C HIS A 262 5.53 14.43 2.87
N GLY A 263 5.05 14.31 1.63
CA GLY A 263 4.69 15.44 0.79
C GLY A 263 5.88 16.27 0.30
N VAL A 264 7.06 15.68 0.20
CA VAL A 264 8.27 16.37 -0.30
C VAL A 264 8.40 16.17 -1.81
N GLY A 265 8.42 17.28 -2.55
CA GLY A 265 8.50 17.26 -4.02
C GLY A 265 7.21 16.83 -4.72
N VAL A 266 6.11 16.65 -4.00
CA VAL A 266 4.80 16.26 -4.53
C VAL A 266 3.70 17.18 -4.03
N SER A 267 2.58 17.25 -4.76
CA SER A 267 1.37 17.96 -4.34
C SER A 267 0.14 17.09 -4.52
N THR A 268 -0.81 17.19 -3.60
CA THR A 268 -2.07 16.45 -3.67
C THR A 268 -2.96 17.02 -4.76
N GLN A 269 -3.21 16.28 -5.84
CA GLN A 269 -4.16 16.67 -6.88
C GLN A 269 -5.61 16.40 -6.45
N LYS A 270 -5.87 15.25 -5.82
CA LYS A 270 -7.21 14.83 -5.39
C LYS A 270 -7.12 13.85 -4.22
N ALA A 271 -7.98 14.03 -3.23
CA ALA A 271 -8.12 13.10 -2.11
C ALA A 271 -9.42 12.29 -2.22
N TYR A 272 -9.34 10.98 -2.04
CA TYR A 272 -10.49 10.09 -2.00
C TYR A 272 -10.69 9.56 -0.58
N LEU A 273 -11.87 9.80 -0.01
CA LEU A 273 -12.23 9.33 1.33
C LEU A 273 -13.17 8.14 1.22
N ILE A 274 -12.70 6.95 1.58
CA ILE A 274 -13.52 5.76 1.65
C ILE A 274 -14.21 5.74 3.02
N LYS A 275 -15.55 5.76 3.02
CA LYS A 275 -16.36 5.75 4.24
C LYS A 275 -16.95 4.36 4.47
N ARG A 276 -17.11 3.99 5.73
CA ARG A 276 -17.86 2.80 6.17
C ARG A 276 -19.04 3.22 7.03
N VAL A 277 -20.02 2.32 7.14
CA VAL A 277 -21.12 2.52 8.09
C VAL A 277 -20.54 2.46 9.51
N ASP A 278 -20.83 3.51 10.28
CA ASP A 278 -20.52 3.54 11.71
C ASP A 278 -21.55 2.68 12.45
N SER A 279 -21.11 1.52 12.92
CA SER A 279 -22.00 0.59 13.60
C SER A 279 -22.44 1.10 14.96
N ASP A 280 -21.62 1.90 15.62
CA ASP A 280 -21.89 2.39 16.97
C ASP A 280 -22.95 3.49 16.96
N TYR A 281 -23.00 4.27 15.87
CA TYR A 281 -24.07 5.25 15.65
C TYR A 281 -25.46 4.61 15.56
N PHE A 282 -25.55 3.37 15.05
CA PHE A 282 -26.80 2.62 14.87
C PHE A 282 -27.04 1.55 15.94
N SER A 283 -26.17 1.43 16.94
CA SER A 283 -26.46 0.65 18.13
C SER A 283 -27.37 1.49 19.03
N ASP A 284 -28.59 1.01 19.31
CA ASP A 284 -29.47 1.65 20.26
C ASP A 284 -28.72 1.75 21.61
N ASN A 285 -28.69 2.97 22.15
CA ASN A 285 -28.28 3.20 23.53
C ASN A 285 -29.41 2.64 24.43
N GLU A 286 -29.35 1.33 24.74
CA GLU A 286 -30.09 0.77 25.87
C GLU A 286 -29.37 1.02 27.19
#